data_87dc41e467b817f94cab1b0fea123f7d
#
_entry.id   87dc41e467b817f94cab1b0fea123f7d
#
_cell.length_a   1.000
_cell.length_b   1.000
_cell.length_c   1.000
_cell.angle_alpha   90.00
_cell.angle_beta   90.00
_cell.angle_gamma   90.00
#
_symmetry.space_group_name_H-M   'P 1'
#
loop_
_entity.id
_entity.type
_entity.pdbx_description
1 polymer ?
#
loop_
_entity_poly.entity_id
_entity_poly.type
_entity_poly.pdbx_seq_one_letter_code
_entity_poly.pdbx_strand_id
1 'polypeptide(L)'
;MKFTKMLMHYITKYFLGFLIVFLSSILVAFVASRSIEDYIIEKGEMKNQEGINGIYEMVNKMELINEMMAKNQTFSTIVYQQGKIPKEDVLKLKEANKMFSEIGFVADYTPYVFMLFKKNDLNLSTSQCSFNFQDYYNKFLRVQREGVDFSDSDAVRDELFGRYAKHSQFVRLDQIRFIYNEKERKLQDAILYLTSSEFTRLNPQYLSCFVIDRDYLIKSIMMPELEKDGFLYIQDSRTGDVLLEYGNVPEGIGAYENGQVVGDGGSYRLIVKQQDDLQWKIVTGIPMTFIDSQIWPVSRLLIVYLCIGLLLVIGLTAFYSYQQYSGMKRVLFALPAENGVESSKKRFDEYGILTDNILALKKNGNEYRAKMEVLAKQNEAMMLEHLIVMGIWLPEERRVFEKCFEKVPEFFCVAVVRLQQKEYGNSDIITLAMVEYLKKHYPGKFTNVYSGLTDELFL
;
A
#
# COMPACT_ATOMS: atom_id res chain seq x y z
N MET A 1 24.66 13.00 39.02
CA MET A 1 23.98 11.71 38.73
C MET A 1 22.44 11.74 38.72
N LYS A 2 21.76 12.58 39.53
CA LYS A 2 20.25 12.71 39.51
C LYS A 2 19.72 13.37 38.22
N PHE A 3 20.40 14.37 37.69
CA PHE A 3 19.96 15.09 36.47
C PHE A 3 20.05 14.28 35.18
N THR A 4 20.98 13.30 35.08
CA THR A 4 21.08 12.42 33.93
C THR A 4 19.88 11.46 33.82
N LYS A 5 19.30 11.04 34.93
CA LYS A 5 18.11 10.17 34.95
C LYS A 5 16.86 10.89 34.50
N MET A 6 16.72 12.18 34.85
CA MET A 6 15.61 13.02 34.45
C MET A 6 15.59 13.25 32.94
N LEU A 7 16.75 13.63 32.36
CA LEU A 7 16.88 13.79 30.92
C LEU A 7 16.56 12.48 30.19
N MET A 8 17.05 11.35 30.71
CA MET A 8 16.81 10.03 30.15
C MET A 8 15.31 9.66 30.13
N HIS A 9 14.57 10.06 31.15
CA HIS A 9 13.11 9.82 31.20
C HIS A 9 12.37 10.59 30.10
N TYR A 10 12.72 11.86 29.86
CA TYR A 10 12.13 12.63 28.75
C TYR A 10 12.52 12.06 27.39
N ILE A 11 13.80 11.68 27.22
CA ILE A 11 14.25 11.01 26.00
C ILE A 11 13.41 9.77 25.74
N THR A 12 13.21 8.91 26.75
CA THR A 12 12.44 7.68 26.58
C THR A 12 10.99 7.96 26.22
N LYS A 13 10.33 8.94 26.84
CA LYS A 13 8.94 9.29 26.53
C LYS A 13 8.77 9.80 25.11
N TYR A 14 9.58 10.75 24.68
CA TYR A 14 9.48 11.31 23.32
C TYR A 14 9.93 10.31 22.27
N PHE A 15 10.99 9.54 22.54
CA PHE A 15 11.44 8.48 21.65
C PHE A 15 10.35 7.43 21.43
N LEU A 16 9.67 6.98 22.47
CA LEU A 16 8.57 6.00 22.35
C LEU A 16 7.43 6.54 21.50
N GLY A 17 7.04 7.81 21.70
CA GLY A 17 5.99 8.46 20.91
C GLY A 17 6.35 8.56 19.42
N PHE A 18 7.56 9.02 19.12
CA PHE A 18 8.02 9.13 17.73
C PHE A 18 8.30 7.76 17.09
N LEU A 19 8.72 6.75 17.89
CA LEU A 19 8.94 5.39 17.42
C LEU A 19 7.66 4.75 16.87
N ILE A 20 6.51 5.01 17.47
CA ILE A 20 5.22 4.50 16.98
C ILE A 20 4.93 5.04 15.58
N VAL A 21 5.16 6.33 15.34
CA VAL A 21 4.97 6.96 14.02
C VAL A 21 5.96 6.37 13.01
N PHE A 22 7.19 6.16 13.41
CA PHE A 22 8.21 5.54 12.56
C PHE A 22 7.86 4.09 12.20
N LEU A 23 7.39 3.29 13.15
CA LEU A 23 6.95 1.91 12.89
C LEU A 23 5.73 1.87 11.95
N SER A 24 4.80 2.82 12.07
CA SER A 24 3.68 2.93 11.13
C SER A 24 4.16 3.20 9.69
N SER A 25 5.22 3.98 9.51
CA SER A 25 5.82 4.25 8.20
C SER A 25 6.47 3.00 7.59
N ILE A 26 7.09 2.15 8.39
CA ILE A 26 7.61 0.84 7.95
C ILE A 26 6.48 -0.06 7.46
N LEU A 27 5.36 -0.09 8.18
CA LEU A 27 4.19 -0.87 7.77
C LEU A 27 3.65 -0.40 6.40
N VAL A 28 3.53 0.91 6.21
CA VAL A 28 3.11 1.50 4.92
C VAL A 28 4.07 1.11 3.80
N ALA A 29 5.39 1.16 4.05
CA ALA A 29 6.40 0.74 3.08
C ALA A 29 6.25 -0.72 2.66
N PHE A 30 6.02 -1.61 3.62
CA PHE A 30 5.78 -3.03 3.37
C PHE A 30 4.53 -3.27 2.53
N VAL A 31 3.41 -2.62 2.86
CA VAL A 31 2.16 -2.71 2.09
C VAL A 31 2.35 -2.18 0.68
N ALA A 32 3.05 -1.05 0.51
CA ALA A 32 3.33 -0.47 -0.81
C ALA A 32 4.15 -1.44 -1.70
N SER A 33 5.19 -2.08 -1.15
CA SER A 33 6.00 -3.05 -1.89
C SER A 33 5.17 -4.26 -2.35
N ARG A 34 4.29 -4.77 -1.49
CA ARG A 34 3.39 -5.87 -1.83
C ARG A 34 2.36 -5.48 -2.91
N SER A 35 1.84 -4.26 -2.84
CA SER A 35 0.91 -3.75 -3.85
C SER A 35 1.55 -3.63 -5.23
N ILE A 36 2.86 -3.36 -5.34
CA ILE A 36 3.57 -3.32 -6.61
C ILE A 36 3.71 -4.74 -7.19
N GLU A 37 4.03 -5.73 -6.37
CA GLU A 37 4.07 -7.13 -6.80
C GLU A 37 2.72 -7.58 -7.35
N ASP A 38 1.65 -7.35 -6.60
CA ASP A 38 0.28 -7.68 -7.01
C ASP A 38 -0.11 -6.98 -8.32
N TYR A 39 0.24 -5.70 -8.47
CA TYR A 39 0.00 -4.94 -9.70
C TYR A 39 0.73 -5.53 -10.92
N ILE A 40 1.98 -5.98 -10.77
CA ILE A 40 2.74 -6.59 -11.86
C ILE A 40 2.08 -7.90 -12.29
N ILE A 41 1.63 -8.70 -11.33
CA ILE A 41 0.94 -9.97 -11.60
C ILE A 41 -0.38 -9.70 -12.31
N GLU A 42 -1.19 -8.78 -11.82
CA GLU A 42 -2.47 -8.39 -12.43
C GLU A 42 -2.27 -7.88 -13.87
N LYS A 43 -1.24 -7.02 -14.10
CA LYS A 43 -0.89 -6.56 -15.44
C LYS A 43 -0.51 -7.73 -16.36
N GLY A 44 0.24 -8.70 -15.84
CA GLY A 44 0.60 -9.93 -16.56
C GLY A 44 -0.64 -10.77 -16.90
N GLU A 45 -1.54 -10.95 -15.95
CA GLU A 45 -2.80 -11.68 -16.16
C GLU A 45 -3.72 -10.99 -17.20
N MET A 46 -3.82 -9.67 -17.15
CA MET A 46 -4.58 -8.90 -18.14
C MET A 46 -3.98 -9.06 -19.54
N LYS A 47 -2.64 -8.98 -19.67
CA LYS A 47 -1.97 -9.16 -20.95
C LYS A 47 -2.16 -10.56 -21.51
N ASN A 48 -2.05 -11.59 -20.68
CA ASN A 48 -2.35 -12.96 -21.08
C ASN A 48 -3.78 -13.10 -21.58
N GLN A 49 -4.76 -12.55 -20.83
CA GLN A 49 -6.16 -12.64 -21.22
C GLN A 49 -6.46 -11.91 -22.53
N GLU A 50 -5.89 -10.72 -22.73
CA GLU A 50 -5.99 -9.98 -23.98
C GLU A 50 -5.39 -10.78 -25.15
N GLY A 51 -4.20 -11.36 -24.95
CA GLY A 51 -3.55 -12.20 -25.95
C GLY A 51 -4.38 -13.44 -26.31
N ILE A 52 -4.90 -14.13 -25.30
CA ILE A 52 -5.78 -15.31 -25.51
C ILE A 52 -7.02 -14.93 -26.30
N ASN A 53 -7.68 -13.82 -25.95
CA ASN A 53 -8.86 -13.35 -26.67
C ASN A 53 -8.52 -13.01 -28.12
N GLY A 54 -7.37 -12.37 -28.36
CA GLY A 54 -6.88 -12.08 -29.71
C GLY A 54 -6.63 -13.35 -30.53
N ILE A 55 -6.04 -14.39 -29.92
CA ILE A 55 -5.84 -15.69 -30.58
C ILE A 55 -7.18 -16.38 -30.85
N TYR A 56 -8.13 -16.33 -29.93
CA TYR A 56 -9.46 -16.88 -30.15
C TYR A 56 -10.17 -16.20 -31.33
N GLU A 57 -10.13 -14.86 -31.40
CA GLU A 57 -10.65 -14.12 -32.55
C GLU A 57 -9.93 -14.48 -33.85
N MET A 58 -8.61 -14.70 -33.79
CA MET A 58 -7.82 -15.17 -34.93
C MET A 58 -8.31 -16.52 -35.44
N VAL A 59 -8.51 -17.48 -34.52
CA VAL A 59 -9.02 -18.82 -34.85
C VAL A 59 -10.42 -18.74 -35.46
N ASN A 60 -11.31 -17.94 -34.87
CA ASN A 60 -12.66 -17.75 -35.41
C ASN A 60 -12.64 -17.17 -36.83
N LYS A 61 -11.72 -16.25 -37.14
CA LYS A 61 -11.53 -15.74 -38.50
C LYS A 61 -11.02 -16.82 -39.45
N MET A 62 -10.09 -17.66 -39.02
CA MET A 62 -9.62 -18.81 -39.82
C MET A 62 -10.73 -19.81 -40.12
N GLU A 63 -11.55 -20.11 -39.13
CA GLU A 63 -12.75 -20.99 -39.30
C GLU A 63 -13.75 -20.37 -40.26
N LEU A 64 -14.02 -19.07 -40.12
CA LEU A 64 -14.93 -18.36 -41.02
C LEU A 64 -14.41 -18.38 -42.49
N ILE A 65 -13.10 -18.15 -42.69
CA ILE A 65 -12.47 -18.23 -44.00
C ILE A 65 -12.69 -19.64 -44.58
N ASN A 66 -12.45 -20.67 -43.80
CA ASN A 66 -12.64 -22.05 -44.19
C ASN A 66 -14.13 -22.35 -44.57
N GLU A 67 -15.09 -21.86 -43.81
CA GLU A 67 -16.50 -21.96 -44.14
C GLU A 67 -16.90 -21.20 -45.42
N MET A 68 -16.39 -20.00 -45.60
CA MET A 68 -16.64 -19.22 -46.83
C MET A 68 -16.11 -19.91 -48.06
N MET A 69 -14.91 -20.50 -47.95
CA MET A 69 -14.34 -21.32 -49.04
C MET A 69 -15.23 -22.54 -49.33
N ALA A 70 -15.65 -23.27 -48.33
CA ALA A 70 -16.49 -24.45 -48.48
C ALA A 70 -17.87 -24.17 -49.11
N LYS A 71 -18.45 -23.00 -48.89
CA LYS A 71 -19.72 -22.55 -49.48
C LYS A 71 -19.58 -22.09 -50.92
N ASN A 72 -18.36 -21.89 -51.39
CA ASN A 72 -18.10 -21.46 -52.78
C ASN A 72 -18.25 -22.64 -53.74
N GLN A 73 -19.11 -22.49 -54.75
CA GLN A 73 -19.41 -23.56 -55.71
C GLN A 73 -18.18 -23.98 -56.52
N THR A 74 -17.37 -23.06 -56.93
CA THR A 74 -16.13 -23.32 -57.67
C THR A 74 -15.17 -24.18 -56.85
N PHE A 75 -14.99 -23.78 -55.58
CA PHE A 75 -14.14 -24.51 -54.64
C PHE A 75 -14.69 -25.92 -54.36
N SER A 76 -15.97 -26.06 -54.07
CA SER A 76 -16.57 -27.39 -53.82
C SER A 76 -16.42 -28.33 -54.98
N THR A 77 -16.53 -27.82 -56.23
CA THR A 77 -16.28 -28.64 -57.45
C THR A 77 -14.86 -29.18 -57.49
N ILE A 78 -13.86 -28.34 -57.16
CA ILE A 78 -12.44 -28.69 -57.12
C ILE A 78 -12.12 -29.72 -56.04
N VAL A 79 -12.72 -29.56 -54.85
CA VAL A 79 -12.48 -30.42 -53.65
C VAL A 79 -12.85 -31.88 -53.94
N TYR A 80 -13.97 -32.11 -54.62
CA TYR A 80 -14.48 -33.47 -54.90
C TYR A 80 -13.99 -34.08 -56.21
N GLN A 81 -13.26 -33.32 -57.03
CA GLN A 81 -12.69 -33.79 -58.25
C GLN A 81 -11.57 -34.80 -57.98
N GLN A 82 -11.61 -35.96 -58.65
CA GLN A 82 -10.55 -36.97 -58.51
C GLN A 82 -9.57 -36.90 -59.67
N GLY A 83 -8.29 -37.06 -59.33
CA GLY A 83 -7.22 -37.08 -60.33
C GLY A 83 -6.82 -35.70 -60.89
N LYS A 84 -6.30 -35.66 -62.08
CA LYS A 84 -5.84 -34.42 -62.73
C LYS A 84 -6.98 -33.53 -63.14
N ILE A 85 -6.91 -32.23 -62.82
CA ILE A 85 -7.89 -31.24 -63.23
C ILE A 85 -7.92 -31.08 -64.75
N PRO A 86 -9.08 -31.12 -65.38
CA PRO A 86 -9.23 -30.83 -66.80
C PRO A 86 -8.74 -29.42 -67.14
N LYS A 87 -8.22 -29.25 -68.35
CA LYS A 87 -7.75 -27.92 -68.80
C LYS A 87 -8.83 -26.86 -68.77
N GLU A 88 -10.06 -27.24 -68.89
CA GLU A 88 -11.28 -26.40 -68.83
C GLU A 88 -11.52 -25.79 -67.42
N ASP A 89 -11.09 -26.49 -66.39
CA ASP A 89 -11.27 -26.07 -64.99
C ASP A 89 -10.07 -25.23 -64.44
N VAL A 90 -9.06 -24.98 -65.28
CA VAL A 90 -7.91 -24.16 -64.87
C VAL A 90 -8.28 -22.74 -64.50
N LEU A 91 -9.26 -22.14 -65.18
CA LEU A 91 -9.80 -20.80 -64.85
C LEU A 91 -10.50 -20.81 -63.51
N LYS A 92 -11.30 -21.85 -63.19
CA LYS A 92 -11.96 -22.03 -61.92
C LYS A 92 -10.94 -22.13 -60.75
N LEU A 93 -9.86 -22.87 -61.00
CA LEU A 93 -8.78 -22.97 -60.00
C LEU A 93 -8.11 -21.60 -59.74
N LYS A 94 -7.85 -20.82 -60.79
CA LYS A 94 -7.32 -19.49 -60.65
C LYS A 94 -8.27 -18.55 -59.86
N GLU A 95 -9.57 -18.61 -60.13
CA GLU A 95 -10.59 -17.87 -59.40
C GLU A 95 -10.64 -18.28 -57.95
N ALA A 96 -10.64 -19.59 -57.66
CA ALA A 96 -10.59 -20.11 -56.29
C ALA A 96 -9.32 -19.67 -55.55
N ASN A 97 -8.15 -19.70 -56.25
CA ASN A 97 -6.93 -19.24 -55.63
C ASN A 97 -6.88 -17.71 -55.39
N LYS A 98 -7.43 -16.95 -56.33
CA LYS A 98 -7.56 -15.50 -56.15
C LYS A 98 -8.42 -15.19 -54.95
N MET A 99 -9.59 -15.83 -54.83
CA MET A 99 -10.45 -15.68 -53.68
C MET A 99 -9.74 -16.09 -52.37
N PHE A 100 -9.03 -17.25 -52.41
CA PHE A 100 -8.27 -17.74 -51.28
C PHE A 100 -7.16 -16.78 -50.85
N SER A 101 -6.41 -16.21 -51.81
CA SER A 101 -5.37 -15.23 -51.48
C SER A 101 -5.93 -13.91 -50.98
N GLU A 102 -7.09 -13.43 -51.50
CA GLU A 102 -7.73 -12.23 -51.02
C GLU A 102 -8.25 -12.37 -49.61
N ILE A 103 -8.82 -13.54 -49.27
CA ILE A 103 -9.31 -13.85 -47.94
C ILE A 103 -8.16 -14.09 -46.95
N GLY A 104 -7.09 -14.81 -47.42
CA GLY A 104 -5.91 -15.10 -46.59
C GLY A 104 -5.08 -13.88 -46.19
N PHE A 105 -5.26 -12.75 -46.88
CA PHE A 105 -4.58 -11.49 -46.57
C PHE A 105 -5.17 -10.74 -45.35
N VAL A 106 -6.27 -11.19 -44.83
CA VAL A 106 -6.98 -10.47 -43.77
C VAL A 106 -6.29 -10.56 -42.40
N ALA A 107 -5.16 -11.27 -42.30
CA ALA A 107 -4.56 -11.52 -41.00
C ALA A 107 -3.02 -11.35 -41.03
N ASP A 108 -2.54 -10.29 -40.40
CA ASP A 108 -1.09 -10.00 -40.20
C ASP A 108 -0.36 -11.10 -39.42
N TYR A 109 -1.08 -12.02 -38.78
CA TYR A 109 -0.54 -13.07 -37.93
C TYR A 109 -0.35 -14.41 -38.64
N THR A 110 -0.89 -14.60 -39.86
CA THR A 110 -0.70 -15.79 -40.68
C THR A 110 0.12 -15.44 -41.92
N PRO A 111 1.45 -15.58 -41.83
CA PRO A 111 2.33 -15.24 -42.94
C PRO A 111 2.10 -16.11 -44.16
N TYR A 112 1.46 -17.25 -43.96
CA TYR A 112 1.24 -18.19 -45.03
C TYR A 112 0.06 -19.14 -44.75
N VAL A 113 -0.76 -19.37 -45.78
CA VAL A 113 -1.88 -20.33 -45.72
C VAL A 113 -1.80 -21.22 -46.97
N PHE A 114 -2.00 -22.51 -46.76
CA PHE A 114 -2.07 -23.46 -47.87
C PHE A 114 -3.15 -24.50 -47.60
N MET A 115 -3.67 -25.11 -48.66
CA MET A 115 -4.64 -26.18 -48.62
C MET A 115 -4.09 -27.44 -49.19
N LEU A 116 -4.34 -28.54 -48.51
CA LEU A 116 -4.06 -29.90 -48.96
C LEU A 116 -5.35 -30.60 -49.35
N PHE A 117 -5.29 -31.34 -50.46
CA PHE A 117 -6.44 -32.14 -50.92
C PHE A 117 -6.10 -33.63 -50.84
N LYS A 118 -7.09 -34.44 -50.44
CA LYS A 118 -6.88 -35.86 -50.20
C LYS A 118 -6.81 -36.67 -51.49
N LYS A 119 -7.65 -36.31 -52.49
CA LYS A 119 -7.87 -37.12 -53.70
C LYS A 119 -7.27 -36.55 -54.98
N ASN A 120 -6.70 -35.38 -54.92
CA ASN A 120 -6.11 -34.75 -56.07
C ASN A 120 -4.74 -34.13 -55.70
N ASP A 121 -3.90 -33.90 -56.70
CA ASP A 121 -2.59 -33.35 -56.52
C ASP A 121 -2.56 -31.81 -56.54
N LEU A 122 -3.65 -31.22 -56.13
CA LEU A 122 -3.75 -29.77 -56.08
C LEU A 122 -3.16 -29.19 -54.84
N ASN A 123 -2.73 -27.97 -54.97
CA ASN A 123 -2.44 -27.08 -53.88
C ASN A 123 -2.99 -25.68 -54.15
N LEU A 124 -3.64 -25.12 -53.19
CA LEU A 124 -3.97 -23.70 -53.14
C LEU A 124 -3.19 -23.07 -52.02
N SER A 125 -2.62 -21.91 -52.27
CA SER A 125 -1.92 -21.17 -51.21
C SER A 125 -2.07 -19.66 -51.40
N THR A 126 -1.75 -18.91 -50.39
CA THR A 126 -1.74 -17.43 -50.45
C THR A 126 -0.77 -16.87 -51.46
N SER A 127 0.26 -17.65 -51.88
CA SER A 127 1.22 -17.20 -52.90
C SER A 127 0.81 -17.61 -54.29
N GLN A 128 0.35 -18.84 -54.46
CA GLN A 128 0.01 -19.39 -55.78
C GLN A 128 -0.76 -20.70 -55.70
N CYS A 129 -1.33 -21.15 -56.83
CA CYS A 129 -1.88 -22.47 -56.99
C CYS A 129 -0.97 -23.37 -57.81
N SER A 130 -1.01 -24.68 -57.56
CA SER A 130 -0.30 -25.68 -58.34
C SER A 130 -1.21 -26.86 -58.65
N PHE A 131 -1.00 -27.42 -59.85
CA PHE A 131 -1.65 -28.65 -60.32
C PHE A 131 -0.91 -29.91 -59.94
N ASN A 132 0.28 -29.75 -59.38
CA ASN A 132 1.11 -30.82 -58.88
C ASN A 132 1.68 -30.41 -57.55
N PHE A 133 1.14 -31.01 -56.48
CA PHE A 133 1.51 -30.71 -55.11
C PHE A 133 2.97 -31.11 -54.86
N GLN A 134 3.48 -32.17 -55.42
CA GLN A 134 4.87 -32.60 -55.28
C GLN A 134 5.85 -31.55 -55.80
N ASP A 135 5.58 -31.01 -57.02
CA ASP A 135 6.44 -29.94 -57.58
C ASP A 135 6.38 -28.66 -56.76
N TYR A 136 5.17 -28.35 -56.25
CA TYR A 136 4.97 -27.21 -55.37
C TYR A 136 5.72 -27.40 -54.05
N TYR A 137 5.57 -28.55 -53.41
CA TYR A 137 6.21 -28.88 -52.14
C TYR A 137 7.75 -28.78 -52.30
N ASN A 138 8.31 -29.35 -53.32
CA ASN A 138 9.74 -29.32 -53.56
C ASN A 138 10.32 -27.91 -53.78
N LYS A 139 9.56 -27.02 -54.43
CA LYS A 139 10.03 -25.70 -54.83
C LYS A 139 9.66 -24.61 -53.81
N PHE A 140 8.46 -24.68 -53.26
CA PHE A 140 7.85 -23.56 -52.55
C PHE A 140 7.50 -23.83 -51.09
N LEU A 141 7.44 -25.11 -50.67
CA LEU A 141 7.07 -25.49 -49.33
C LEU A 141 7.98 -26.63 -48.84
N ARG A 142 8.44 -26.51 -47.60
CA ARG A 142 9.10 -27.61 -46.89
C ARG A 142 8.67 -27.59 -45.45
N VAL A 143 8.39 -28.77 -44.90
CA VAL A 143 7.91 -28.96 -43.53
C VAL A 143 8.83 -29.95 -42.83
N GLN A 144 9.25 -29.61 -41.61
CA GLN A 144 10.02 -30.49 -40.75
C GLN A 144 9.31 -30.59 -39.39
N ARG A 145 9.24 -31.82 -38.86
CA ARG A 145 8.64 -32.09 -37.58
C ARG A 145 9.31 -33.26 -36.88
N GLU A 146 9.50 -33.15 -35.56
CA GLU A 146 10.11 -34.19 -34.70
C GLU A 146 11.47 -34.69 -35.28
N GLY A 147 12.25 -33.75 -35.83
CA GLY A 147 13.52 -34.05 -36.49
C GLY A 147 13.42 -34.74 -37.87
N VAL A 148 12.20 -35.03 -38.34
CA VAL A 148 11.95 -35.64 -39.65
C VAL A 148 11.68 -34.56 -40.68
N ASP A 149 12.51 -34.53 -41.73
CA ASP A 149 12.27 -33.71 -42.92
C ASP A 149 11.40 -34.53 -43.89
N PHE A 150 10.17 -34.10 -44.12
CA PHE A 150 9.28 -34.74 -45.06
C PHE A 150 9.82 -34.50 -46.50
N SER A 151 10.39 -35.53 -47.07
CA SER A 151 11.09 -35.44 -48.36
C SER A 151 10.14 -35.27 -49.54
N ASP A 152 8.89 -35.72 -49.40
CA ASP A 152 7.89 -35.64 -50.45
C ASP A 152 6.50 -35.19 -49.98
N SER A 153 5.65 -34.83 -50.92
CA SER A 153 4.29 -34.33 -50.66
C SER A 153 3.36 -35.40 -50.09
N ASP A 154 3.55 -36.66 -50.43
CA ASP A 154 2.69 -37.74 -49.98
C ASP A 154 2.94 -38.03 -48.52
N ALA A 155 4.22 -38.02 -48.09
CA ALA A 155 4.54 -38.15 -46.68
C ALA A 155 3.91 -37.07 -45.81
N VAL A 156 3.94 -35.78 -46.22
CA VAL A 156 3.27 -34.68 -45.51
C VAL A 156 1.75 -34.86 -45.51
N ARG A 157 1.18 -35.25 -46.66
CA ARG A 157 -0.25 -35.47 -46.79
C ARG A 157 -0.73 -36.60 -45.88
N ASP A 158 -0.01 -37.73 -45.93
CA ASP A 158 -0.33 -38.90 -45.12
C ASP A 158 -0.24 -38.62 -43.62
N GLU A 159 0.80 -37.91 -43.20
CA GLU A 159 0.95 -37.49 -41.81
C GLU A 159 -0.19 -36.57 -41.35
N LEU A 160 -0.47 -35.50 -42.11
CA LEU A 160 -1.50 -34.53 -41.72
C LEU A 160 -2.89 -35.09 -41.80
N PHE A 161 -3.26 -35.85 -42.84
CA PHE A 161 -4.58 -36.50 -42.95
C PHE A 161 -4.69 -37.72 -42.05
N GLY A 162 -3.64 -38.49 -41.85
CA GLY A 162 -3.66 -39.69 -41.02
C GLY A 162 -3.82 -39.34 -39.52
N ARG A 163 -3.02 -38.42 -39.06
CA ARG A 163 -2.94 -38.13 -37.64
C ARG A 163 -3.89 -37.02 -37.18
N TYR A 164 -4.11 -36.00 -38.03
CA TYR A 164 -4.77 -34.77 -37.60
C TYR A 164 -6.11 -34.47 -38.23
N ALA A 165 -6.62 -35.29 -39.11
CA ALA A 165 -7.88 -35.02 -39.81
C ALA A 165 -9.16 -35.40 -39.07
N LYS A 166 -9.24 -35.21 -37.78
CA LYS A 166 -10.41 -35.51 -36.94
C LYS A 166 -11.17 -34.29 -36.47
N HIS A 167 -10.50 -33.23 -36.15
CA HIS A 167 -11.01 -31.97 -35.64
C HIS A 167 -10.00 -30.87 -35.86
N SER A 168 -10.42 -29.62 -35.76
CA SER A 168 -9.52 -28.47 -35.81
C SER A 168 -8.52 -28.52 -34.65
N GLN A 169 -7.24 -28.32 -34.95
CA GLN A 169 -6.19 -28.42 -33.94
C GLN A 169 -4.90 -27.69 -34.34
N PHE A 170 -4.08 -27.46 -33.34
CA PHE A 170 -2.77 -26.88 -33.50
C PHE A 170 -1.68 -27.98 -33.54
N VAL A 171 -0.70 -27.79 -34.37
CA VAL A 171 0.45 -28.71 -34.53
C VAL A 171 1.73 -27.90 -34.52
N ARG A 172 2.65 -28.26 -33.65
CA ARG A 172 4.00 -27.68 -33.65
C ARG A 172 4.82 -28.27 -34.82
N LEU A 173 5.51 -27.40 -35.54
CA LEU A 173 6.48 -27.76 -36.56
C LEU A 173 7.85 -27.25 -36.11
N ASP A 174 8.89 -28.09 -36.26
CA ASP A 174 10.25 -27.67 -35.93
C ASP A 174 10.70 -26.57 -36.91
N GLN A 175 10.30 -26.71 -38.17
CA GLN A 175 10.60 -25.74 -39.20
C GLN A 175 9.58 -25.79 -40.33
N ILE A 176 9.22 -24.63 -40.84
CA ILE A 176 8.53 -24.51 -42.13
C ILE A 176 9.26 -23.48 -42.99
N ARG A 177 9.50 -23.85 -44.25
CA ARG A 177 10.05 -23.00 -45.29
C ARG A 177 9.01 -22.80 -46.38
N PHE A 178 8.77 -21.57 -46.79
CA PHE A 178 7.84 -21.25 -47.87
C PHE A 178 8.32 -20.03 -48.66
N ILE A 179 7.87 -19.94 -49.92
CA ILE A 179 8.13 -18.77 -50.74
C ILE A 179 6.86 -17.94 -50.83
N TYR A 180 6.99 -16.68 -50.47
CA TYR A 180 5.89 -15.70 -50.50
C TYR A 180 6.43 -14.39 -51.10
N ASN A 181 5.70 -13.87 -52.12
CA ASN A 181 6.15 -12.68 -52.89
C ASN A 181 7.60 -12.78 -53.35
N GLU A 182 7.95 -13.91 -53.96
CA GLU A 182 9.29 -14.20 -54.49
C GLU A 182 10.42 -14.23 -53.45
N LYS A 183 10.07 -14.13 -52.14
CA LYS A 183 11.02 -14.20 -51.05
C LYS A 183 10.85 -15.51 -50.28
N GLU A 184 11.98 -16.17 -50.08
CA GLU A 184 12.00 -17.32 -49.19
C GLU A 184 11.89 -16.86 -47.75
N ARG A 185 10.96 -17.49 -47.01
CA ARG A 185 10.81 -17.33 -45.58
C ARG A 185 10.98 -18.66 -44.88
N LYS A 186 11.68 -18.64 -43.77
CA LYS A 186 11.93 -19.81 -42.96
C LYS A 186 11.53 -19.45 -41.51
N LEU A 187 10.57 -20.19 -40.96
CA LEU A 187 10.14 -20.07 -39.60
C LEU A 187 10.58 -21.30 -38.82
N GLN A 188 11.18 -21.07 -37.67
CA GLN A 188 11.53 -22.09 -36.68
C GLN A 188 10.40 -22.17 -35.64
N ASP A 189 10.14 -23.37 -35.14
CA ASP A 189 9.10 -23.60 -34.11
C ASP A 189 7.74 -22.99 -34.47
N ALA A 190 7.37 -23.08 -35.76
CA ALA A 190 6.11 -22.56 -36.26
C ALA A 190 4.92 -23.39 -35.74
N ILE A 191 3.79 -22.77 -35.62
CA ILE A 191 2.55 -23.45 -35.23
C ILE A 191 1.64 -23.50 -36.45
N LEU A 192 1.14 -24.69 -36.76
CA LEU A 192 0.21 -24.91 -37.83
C LEU A 192 -1.19 -25.12 -37.24
N TYR A 193 -2.15 -24.27 -37.62
CA TYR A 193 -3.54 -24.51 -37.34
C TYR A 193 -4.19 -25.23 -38.49
N LEU A 194 -4.71 -26.43 -38.22
CA LEU A 194 -5.35 -27.31 -39.17
C LEU A 194 -6.85 -27.29 -39.00
N THR A 195 -7.57 -26.99 -40.03
CA THR A 195 -9.06 -27.02 -40.00
C THR A 195 -9.67 -27.47 -41.31
N SER A 196 -10.88 -27.98 -41.25
CA SER A 196 -11.73 -28.33 -42.41
C SER A 196 -13.18 -28.19 -42.05
N SER A 197 -14.00 -27.64 -42.93
CA SER A 197 -15.46 -27.62 -42.73
C SER A 197 -16.07 -29.02 -42.83
N GLU A 198 -15.30 -30.04 -43.22
CA GLU A 198 -15.74 -31.41 -43.39
C GLU A 198 -15.43 -32.32 -42.19
N PHE A 199 -14.90 -31.85 -41.11
CA PHE A 199 -14.61 -32.68 -39.92
C PHE A 199 -15.82 -33.41 -39.38
N THR A 200 -16.99 -32.87 -39.58
CA THR A 200 -18.27 -33.53 -39.24
C THR A 200 -18.54 -34.80 -40.06
N ARG A 201 -17.82 -35.00 -41.17
CA ARG A 201 -18.00 -36.12 -42.10
C ARG A 201 -17.01 -37.27 -41.91
N LEU A 202 -16.29 -37.34 -40.81
CA LEU A 202 -15.30 -38.40 -40.49
C LEU A 202 -14.14 -38.59 -41.48
N ASN A 203 -14.16 -37.96 -42.64
CA ASN A 203 -13.15 -38.15 -43.71
C ASN A 203 -13.05 -36.87 -44.55
N PRO A 204 -12.39 -35.82 -44.07
CA PRO A 204 -12.28 -34.58 -44.81
C PRO A 204 -11.53 -34.77 -46.11
N GLN A 205 -12.03 -34.16 -47.20
CA GLN A 205 -11.39 -34.21 -48.51
C GLN A 205 -10.32 -33.14 -48.68
N TYR A 206 -10.29 -32.15 -47.78
CA TYR A 206 -9.28 -31.11 -47.73
C TYR A 206 -8.94 -30.69 -46.31
N LEU A 207 -7.76 -30.16 -46.14
CA LEU A 207 -7.31 -29.49 -44.91
C LEU A 207 -6.82 -28.08 -45.24
N SER A 208 -7.31 -27.10 -44.56
CA SER A 208 -6.79 -25.75 -44.55
C SER A 208 -5.70 -25.63 -43.47
N CYS A 209 -4.51 -25.23 -43.90
CA CYS A 209 -3.32 -25.16 -43.06
C CYS A 209 -2.91 -23.69 -42.89
N PHE A 210 -3.12 -23.12 -41.73
CA PHE A 210 -2.75 -21.75 -41.40
C PHE A 210 -1.43 -21.77 -40.60
N VAL A 211 -0.41 -21.18 -41.17
CA VAL A 211 0.91 -21.05 -40.51
C VAL A 211 0.86 -19.84 -39.59
N ILE A 212 1.09 -20.04 -38.31
CA ILE A 212 1.11 -18.99 -37.29
C ILE A 212 2.56 -18.76 -36.89
N ASP A 213 2.96 -17.51 -36.90
CA ASP A 213 4.27 -17.11 -36.44
C ASP A 213 4.38 -17.20 -34.92
N ARG A 214 5.37 -17.93 -34.46
CA ARG A 214 5.69 -18.06 -33.03
C ARG A 214 5.88 -16.72 -32.35
N ASP A 215 6.62 -15.80 -32.95
CA ASP A 215 6.94 -14.50 -32.38
C ASP A 215 5.67 -13.64 -32.20
N TYR A 216 4.69 -13.82 -33.09
CA TYR A 216 3.40 -13.19 -32.96
C TYR A 216 2.67 -13.66 -31.68
N LEU A 217 2.65 -14.97 -31.42
CA LEU A 217 2.01 -15.52 -30.21
C LEU A 217 2.69 -15.04 -28.93
N ILE A 218 4.02 -15.05 -28.92
CA ILE A 218 4.81 -14.59 -27.78
C ILE A 218 4.47 -13.12 -27.46
N LYS A 219 4.53 -12.24 -28.46
CA LYS A 219 4.23 -10.81 -28.29
C LYS A 219 2.77 -10.54 -27.92
N SER A 220 1.85 -11.40 -28.36
CA SER A 220 0.44 -11.26 -28.00
C SER A 220 0.17 -11.59 -26.55
N ILE A 221 0.79 -12.64 -26.02
CA ILE A 221 0.53 -13.18 -24.68
C ILE A 221 1.44 -12.57 -23.62
N MET A 222 2.73 -12.42 -23.91
CA MET A 222 3.71 -11.92 -22.96
C MET A 222 3.77 -10.40 -22.92
N MET A 223 4.09 -9.85 -21.77
CA MET A 223 4.49 -8.46 -21.67
C MET A 223 5.83 -8.24 -22.37
N PRO A 224 6.01 -7.14 -23.14
CA PRO A 224 7.28 -6.88 -23.85
C PRO A 224 8.49 -6.83 -22.92
N GLU A 225 8.29 -6.39 -21.68
CA GLU A 225 9.34 -6.28 -20.68
C GLU A 225 9.88 -7.64 -20.23
N LEU A 226 9.12 -8.73 -20.46
CA LEU A 226 9.49 -10.10 -20.06
C LEU A 226 10.17 -10.90 -21.19
N GLU A 227 10.26 -10.37 -22.41
CA GLU A 227 10.81 -11.10 -23.56
C GLU A 227 12.25 -11.62 -23.34
N LYS A 228 13.03 -10.98 -22.48
CA LYS A 228 14.45 -11.39 -22.26
C LYS A 228 14.62 -12.49 -21.23
N ASP A 229 13.91 -12.35 -20.10
CA ASP A 229 14.19 -13.14 -18.90
C ASP A 229 12.97 -13.98 -18.44
N GLY A 230 11.80 -13.72 -19.00
CA GLY A 230 10.58 -14.49 -18.76
C GLY A 230 10.50 -15.74 -19.64
N PHE A 231 9.48 -16.55 -19.38
CA PHE A 231 9.19 -17.69 -20.25
C PHE A 231 7.69 -17.78 -20.55
N LEU A 232 7.37 -18.42 -21.67
CA LEU A 232 6.02 -18.76 -22.08
C LEU A 232 5.98 -20.24 -22.47
N TYR A 233 5.01 -20.96 -21.93
CA TYR A 233 4.76 -22.35 -22.23
C TYR A 233 3.28 -22.53 -22.59
N ILE A 234 3.01 -23.14 -23.75
CA ILE A 234 1.66 -23.43 -24.21
C ILE A 234 1.57 -24.92 -24.51
N GLN A 235 0.59 -25.56 -23.93
CA GLN A 235 0.31 -26.99 -24.09
C GLN A 235 -1.15 -27.20 -24.52
N ASP A 236 -1.38 -28.13 -25.46
CA ASP A 236 -2.73 -28.61 -25.75
C ASP A 236 -3.23 -29.48 -24.58
N SER A 237 -4.33 -29.07 -23.97
CA SER A 237 -4.90 -29.75 -22.78
C SER A 237 -5.47 -31.12 -23.07
N ARG A 238 -5.76 -31.44 -24.35
CA ARG A 238 -6.34 -32.73 -24.75
C ARG A 238 -5.29 -33.79 -25.02
N THR A 239 -4.22 -33.40 -25.72
CA THR A 239 -3.17 -34.33 -26.15
C THR A 239 -1.99 -34.35 -25.20
N GLY A 240 -1.80 -33.26 -24.45
CA GLY A 240 -0.60 -33.04 -23.64
C GLY A 240 0.59 -32.57 -24.47
N ASP A 241 0.43 -32.36 -25.79
CA ASP A 241 1.50 -31.94 -26.67
C ASP A 241 1.90 -30.49 -26.38
N VAL A 242 3.20 -30.24 -26.40
CA VAL A 242 3.75 -28.89 -26.22
C VAL A 242 3.69 -28.15 -27.57
N LEU A 243 2.91 -27.07 -27.59
CA LEU A 243 2.75 -26.25 -28.79
C LEU A 243 3.81 -25.16 -28.89
N LEU A 244 4.17 -24.55 -27.75
CA LEU A 244 5.17 -23.48 -27.74
C LEU A 244 5.95 -23.50 -26.41
N GLU A 245 7.25 -23.37 -26.54
CA GLU A 245 8.20 -23.12 -25.47
C GLU A 245 9.06 -21.92 -25.81
N TYR A 246 9.12 -20.96 -24.91
CA TYR A 246 9.95 -19.76 -25.07
C TYR A 246 10.61 -19.39 -23.76
N GLY A 247 11.88 -19.06 -23.80
CA GLY A 247 12.67 -18.74 -22.61
C GLY A 247 13.13 -20.00 -21.87
N ASN A 248 13.56 -19.80 -20.63
CA ASN A 248 14.06 -20.89 -19.78
C ASN A 248 12.88 -21.54 -19.04
N VAL A 249 12.20 -22.45 -19.70
CA VAL A 249 11.04 -23.16 -19.15
C VAL A 249 11.51 -24.22 -18.16
N PRO A 250 11.07 -24.19 -16.88
CA PRO A 250 11.41 -25.22 -15.91
C PRO A 250 10.85 -26.59 -16.28
N GLU A 251 11.57 -27.66 -15.94
CA GLU A 251 11.09 -29.03 -16.17
C GLU A 251 9.78 -29.30 -15.47
N GLY A 252 8.87 -30.03 -16.14
CA GLY A 252 7.57 -30.41 -15.57
C GLY A 252 6.58 -29.26 -15.40
N ILE A 253 6.82 -28.12 -16.03
CA ILE A 253 5.99 -26.91 -15.89
C ILE A 253 4.51 -27.12 -16.22
N GLY A 254 4.19 -28.07 -17.08
CA GLY A 254 2.83 -28.41 -17.45
C GLY A 254 1.95 -28.90 -16.28
N ALA A 255 2.54 -29.37 -15.19
CA ALA A 255 1.83 -29.84 -13.99
C ALA A 255 1.60 -28.73 -12.96
N TYR A 256 2.24 -27.55 -13.10
CA TYR A 256 2.14 -26.49 -12.10
C TYR A 256 0.84 -25.69 -12.23
N GLU A 257 0.44 -25.14 -11.07
CA GLU A 257 -0.62 -24.15 -10.92
C GLU A 257 -0.03 -22.77 -10.64
N ASN A 258 -0.91 -21.75 -10.47
CA ASN A 258 -0.47 -20.42 -10.08
C ASN A 258 0.37 -20.49 -8.79
N GLY A 259 1.52 -19.83 -8.79
CA GLY A 259 2.40 -19.84 -7.63
C GLY A 259 3.82 -19.41 -7.97
N GLN A 260 4.75 -19.80 -7.13
CA GLN A 260 6.17 -19.56 -7.35
C GLN A 260 6.90 -20.88 -7.67
N VAL A 261 7.77 -20.83 -8.66
CA VAL A 261 8.61 -21.98 -9.04
C VAL A 261 10.07 -21.54 -9.11
N VAL A 262 10.95 -22.47 -8.81
CA VAL A 262 12.40 -22.29 -8.98
C VAL A 262 12.84 -23.20 -10.13
N GLY A 263 13.46 -22.62 -11.14
CA GLY A 263 14.05 -23.33 -12.26
C GLY A 263 15.51 -22.96 -12.44
N ASP A 264 16.16 -23.50 -13.45
CA ASP A 264 17.58 -23.25 -13.75
C ASP A 264 17.90 -21.77 -14.05
N GLY A 265 16.91 -21.01 -14.52
CA GLY A 265 17.01 -19.55 -14.76
C GLY A 265 16.70 -18.67 -13.56
N GLY A 266 16.38 -19.24 -12.38
CA GLY A 266 16.03 -18.50 -11.17
C GLY A 266 14.63 -18.80 -10.66
N SER A 267 14.12 -17.90 -9.81
CA SER A 267 12.75 -18.00 -9.28
C SER A 267 11.78 -17.21 -10.15
N TYR A 268 10.65 -17.83 -10.45
CA TYR A 268 9.57 -17.25 -11.28
C TYR A 268 8.25 -17.24 -10.53
N ARG A 269 7.46 -16.19 -10.76
CA ARG A 269 6.05 -16.14 -10.42
C ARG A 269 5.26 -16.63 -11.63
N LEU A 270 4.43 -17.65 -11.44
CA LEU A 270 3.64 -18.26 -12.50
C LEU A 270 2.27 -17.63 -12.62
N ILE A 271 1.87 -17.38 -13.86
CA ILE A 271 0.49 -17.10 -14.25
C ILE A 271 0.05 -18.28 -15.13
N VAL A 272 -0.88 -19.05 -14.63
CA VAL A 272 -1.45 -20.22 -15.34
C VAL A 272 -2.87 -19.89 -15.75
N LYS A 273 -3.16 -20.00 -17.04
CA LYS A 273 -4.50 -19.83 -17.62
C LYS A 273 -4.87 -21.08 -18.41
N GLN A 274 -6.03 -21.57 -18.17
CA GLN A 274 -6.62 -22.62 -18.99
C GLN A 274 -7.74 -22.01 -19.82
N GLN A 275 -7.70 -22.27 -21.14
CA GLN A 275 -8.69 -21.77 -22.07
C GLN A 275 -9.38 -22.96 -22.75
N ASP A 276 -10.60 -23.21 -22.36
CA ASP A 276 -11.37 -24.37 -22.81
C ASP A 276 -11.72 -24.30 -24.29
N ASP A 277 -12.00 -23.13 -24.85
CA ASP A 277 -12.33 -22.93 -26.26
C ASP A 277 -11.18 -23.31 -27.19
N LEU A 278 -9.95 -22.96 -26.81
CA LEU A 278 -8.73 -23.30 -27.55
C LEU A 278 -8.13 -24.64 -27.11
N GLN A 279 -8.62 -25.19 -26.00
CA GLN A 279 -8.05 -26.36 -25.34
C GLN A 279 -6.58 -26.17 -24.98
N TRP A 280 -6.22 -24.95 -24.54
CA TRP A 280 -4.85 -24.61 -24.21
C TRP A 280 -4.66 -24.41 -22.71
N LYS A 281 -3.53 -24.91 -22.22
CA LYS A 281 -2.95 -24.50 -20.95
C LYS A 281 -1.78 -23.59 -21.22
N ILE A 282 -1.85 -22.36 -20.74
CA ILE A 282 -0.85 -21.33 -20.95
C ILE A 282 -0.20 -21.03 -19.61
N VAL A 283 1.12 -21.12 -19.55
CA VAL A 283 1.91 -20.81 -18.35
C VAL A 283 2.91 -19.72 -18.71
N THR A 284 2.80 -18.58 -18.05
CA THR A 284 3.74 -17.48 -18.20
C THR A 284 4.54 -17.33 -16.92
N GLY A 285 5.86 -17.33 -17.02
CA GLY A 285 6.78 -17.13 -15.90
C GLY A 285 7.30 -15.71 -15.86
N ILE A 286 7.02 -15.00 -14.77
CA ILE A 286 7.57 -13.68 -14.49
C ILE A 286 8.77 -13.85 -13.57
N PRO A 287 10.01 -13.48 -14.00
CA PRO A 287 11.18 -13.59 -13.14
C PRO A 287 11.04 -12.74 -11.88
N MET A 288 11.39 -13.29 -10.73
CA MET A 288 11.42 -12.52 -9.48
C MET A 288 12.42 -11.35 -9.56
N THR A 289 13.51 -11.51 -10.30
CA THR A 289 14.48 -10.43 -10.57
C THR A 289 13.83 -9.23 -11.27
N PHE A 290 12.88 -9.47 -12.18
CA PHE A 290 12.10 -8.41 -12.81
C PHE A 290 11.21 -7.71 -11.80
N ILE A 291 10.46 -8.47 -11.00
CA ILE A 291 9.61 -7.92 -9.93
C ILE A 291 10.45 -7.09 -8.95
N ASP A 292 11.56 -7.64 -8.48
CA ASP A 292 12.49 -6.95 -7.59
C ASP A 292 13.06 -5.67 -8.22
N SER A 293 13.36 -5.68 -9.51
CA SER A 293 13.86 -4.50 -10.23
C SER A 293 12.83 -3.36 -10.28
N GLN A 294 11.53 -3.67 -10.34
CA GLN A 294 10.46 -2.69 -10.30
C GLN A 294 10.19 -2.18 -8.88
N ILE A 295 10.35 -3.04 -7.88
CA ILE A 295 10.20 -2.69 -6.46
C ILE A 295 11.41 -1.89 -5.95
N TRP A 296 12.62 -2.17 -6.45
CA TRP A 296 13.87 -1.58 -5.98
C TRP A 296 13.90 -0.04 -5.95
N PRO A 297 13.49 0.69 -7.01
CA PRO A 297 13.48 2.16 -6.98
C PRO A 297 12.59 2.72 -5.86
N VAL A 298 11.42 2.11 -5.67
CA VAL A 298 10.47 2.52 -4.61
C VAL A 298 11.02 2.16 -3.24
N SER A 299 11.57 0.95 -3.07
CA SER A 299 12.21 0.52 -1.83
C SER A 299 13.39 1.40 -1.45
N ARG A 300 14.22 1.81 -2.42
CA ARG A 300 15.33 2.74 -2.21
C ARG A 300 14.86 4.11 -1.71
N LEU A 301 13.81 4.67 -2.33
CA LEU A 301 13.20 5.91 -1.88
C LEU A 301 12.65 5.78 -0.46
N LEU A 302 11.97 4.67 -0.16
CA LEU A 302 11.44 4.40 1.18
C LEU A 302 12.56 4.26 2.22
N ILE A 303 13.66 3.58 1.90
CA ILE A 303 14.83 3.47 2.79
C ILE A 303 15.40 4.85 3.09
N VAL A 304 15.57 5.70 2.08
CA VAL A 304 16.06 7.08 2.27
C VAL A 304 15.10 7.87 3.15
N TYR A 305 13.79 7.78 2.89
CA TYR A 305 12.76 8.42 3.71
C TYR A 305 12.80 7.92 5.17
N LEU A 306 12.95 6.62 5.38
CA LEU A 306 13.05 6.03 6.72
C LEU A 306 14.32 6.49 7.44
N CYS A 307 15.46 6.60 6.74
CA CYS A 307 16.70 7.14 7.32
C CYS A 307 16.54 8.61 7.75
N ILE A 308 15.93 9.43 6.90
CA ILE A 308 15.64 10.84 7.22
C ILE A 308 14.65 10.90 8.40
N GLY A 309 13.61 10.10 8.39
CA GLY A 309 12.62 9.98 9.46
C GLY A 309 13.26 9.60 10.79
N LEU A 310 14.17 8.63 10.79
CA LEU A 310 14.91 8.21 11.98
C LEU A 310 15.80 9.35 12.53
N LEU A 311 16.51 10.06 11.66
CA LEU A 311 17.31 11.22 12.05
C LEU A 311 16.44 12.33 12.65
N LEU A 312 15.25 12.58 12.06
CA LEU A 312 14.29 13.54 12.60
C LEU A 312 13.76 13.09 13.97
N VAL A 313 13.42 11.80 14.14
CA VAL A 313 13.00 11.25 15.43
C VAL A 313 14.05 11.48 16.50
N ILE A 314 15.31 11.19 16.21
CA ILE A 314 16.43 11.40 17.13
C ILE A 314 16.60 12.89 17.42
N GLY A 315 16.62 13.73 16.39
CA GLY A 315 16.80 15.19 16.51
C GLY A 315 15.66 15.84 17.31
N LEU A 316 14.41 15.54 16.98
CA LEU A 316 13.26 16.07 17.69
C LEU A 316 13.19 15.57 19.14
N THR A 317 13.50 14.28 19.36
CA THR A 317 13.59 13.71 20.72
C THR A 317 14.61 14.44 21.55
N ALA A 318 15.81 14.68 21.01
CA ALA A 318 16.87 15.41 21.69
C ALA A 318 16.45 16.86 21.95
N PHE A 319 15.88 17.54 20.96
CA PHE A 319 15.45 18.94 21.06
C PHE A 319 14.35 19.12 22.12
N TYR A 320 13.26 18.36 22.04
CA TYR A 320 12.17 18.47 23.01
C TYR A 320 12.59 18.03 24.41
N SER A 321 13.40 16.98 24.53
CA SER A 321 13.93 16.54 25.82
C SER A 321 14.81 17.59 26.45
N TYR A 322 15.67 18.25 25.66
CA TYR A 322 16.51 19.35 26.15
C TYR A 322 15.70 20.58 26.53
N GLN A 323 14.71 20.97 25.75
CA GLN A 323 13.83 22.10 26.03
C GLN A 323 13.04 21.89 27.33
N GLN A 324 12.44 20.74 27.51
CA GLN A 324 11.71 20.37 28.71
C GLN A 324 12.62 20.30 29.93
N TYR A 325 13.80 19.67 29.77
CA TYR A 325 14.81 19.58 30.81
C TYR A 325 15.29 20.97 31.24
N SER A 326 15.61 21.86 30.29
CA SER A 326 16.06 23.23 30.56
C SER A 326 15.01 24.05 31.27
N GLY A 327 13.73 23.94 30.86
CA GLY A 327 12.62 24.61 31.54
C GLY A 327 12.44 24.14 32.99
N MET A 328 12.37 22.84 33.19
CA MET A 328 12.22 22.24 34.51
C MET A 328 13.43 22.57 35.45
N LYS A 329 14.65 22.55 34.90
CA LYS A 329 15.86 22.91 35.63
C LYS A 329 15.79 24.35 36.15
N ARG A 330 15.35 25.32 35.34
CA ARG A 330 15.18 26.72 35.77
C ARG A 330 14.19 26.87 36.92
N VAL A 331 13.06 26.18 36.84
CA VAL A 331 12.03 26.22 37.89
C VAL A 331 12.55 25.59 39.19
N LEU A 332 13.22 24.44 39.11
CA LEU A 332 13.81 23.77 40.28
C LEU A 332 14.93 24.60 40.96
N PHE A 333 15.71 25.32 40.17
CA PHE A 333 16.75 26.21 40.75
C PHE A 333 16.20 27.54 41.30
N ALA A 334 15.04 28.00 40.85
CA ALA A 334 14.38 29.19 41.34
C ALA A 334 13.62 28.95 42.66
N LEU A 335 13.38 27.72 43.06
CA LEU A 335 12.78 27.38 44.31
C LEU A 335 13.80 27.44 45.46
N PRO A 336 13.51 28.18 46.56
CA PRO A 336 14.42 28.23 47.69
C PRO A 336 14.62 26.85 48.31
N ALA A 337 15.88 26.51 48.52
CA ALA A 337 16.30 25.27 49.15
C ALA A 337 16.09 25.34 50.70
N GLU A 338 14.88 25.71 51.13
CA GLU A 338 14.60 25.71 52.56
C GLU A 338 14.05 24.34 52.97
N ASN A 339 14.80 23.76 53.89
CA ASN A 339 14.52 22.58 54.69
C ASN A 339 14.61 21.22 53.99
N GLY A 340 15.68 20.53 54.41
CA GLY A 340 15.94 19.14 54.17
C GLY A 340 14.72 18.22 54.43
N VAL A 341 13.87 18.17 53.46
CA VAL A 341 12.97 17.03 53.34
C VAL A 341 13.82 15.91 52.84
N GLU A 342 14.19 14.98 53.72
CA GLU A 342 14.71 13.69 53.39
C GLU A 342 13.73 13.07 52.37
N SER A 343 14.06 13.20 51.07
CA SER A 343 13.28 12.64 50.01
C SER A 343 13.26 11.13 50.20
N SER A 344 12.15 10.64 50.70
CA SER A 344 11.81 9.23 50.74
C SER A 344 12.15 8.62 49.36
N LYS A 345 12.78 7.46 49.36
CA LYS A 345 13.26 6.63 48.25
C LYS A 345 12.17 6.20 47.23
N LYS A 346 11.09 6.95 47.02
CA LYS A 346 10.03 6.59 46.09
C LYS A 346 10.09 7.46 44.85
N ARG A 347 10.39 6.80 43.72
CA ARG A 347 10.20 7.21 42.32
C ARG A 347 10.33 8.72 42.07
N PHE A 348 11.27 9.05 41.16
CA PHE A 348 11.43 10.38 40.59
C PHE A 348 10.14 10.82 39.90
N ASP A 349 9.31 11.52 40.70
CA ASP A 349 8.17 12.26 40.20
C ASP A 349 8.50 13.74 40.34
N GLU A 350 9.09 14.30 39.27
CA GLU A 350 9.46 15.72 39.24
C GLU A 350 8.23 16.61 39.39
N TYR A 351 7.07 16.14 38.89
CA TYR A 351 5.78 16.80 39.08
C TYR A 351 5.34 16.74 40.54
N GLY A 352 5.61 15.63 41.21
CA GLY A 352 5.35 15.48 42.65
C GLY A 352 6.19 16.47 43.45
N ILE A 353 7.49 16.59 43.16
CA ILE A 353 8.39 17.55 43.82
C ILE A 353 7.93 18.98 43.56
N LEU A 354 7.52 19.31 42.33
CA LEU A 354 7.02 20.63 41.97
C LEU A 354 5.70 20.93 42.69
N THR A 355 4.79 19.96 42.73
CA THR A 355 3.51 20.04 43.38
C THR A 355 3.66 20.23 44.89
N ASP A 356 4.54 19.44 45.52
CA ASP A 356 4.84 19.55 46.96
C ASP A 356 5.45 20.93 47.29
N ASN A 357 6.37 21.43 46.48
CA ASN A 357 6.95 22.78 46.68
C ASN A 357 5.90 23.88 46.47
N ILE A 358 5.02 23.76 45.46
CA ILE A 358 3.91 24.75 45.26
C ILE A 358 2.94 24.71 46.41
N LEU A 359 2.60 23.52 46.92
CA LEU A 359 1.73 23.36 48.08
C LEU A 359 2.38 23.95 49.35
N ALA A 360 3.67 23.73 49.54
CA ALA A 360 4.43 24.33 50.65
C ALA A 360 4.44 25.86 50.57
N LEU A 361 4.71 26.44 49.37
CA LEU A 361 4.64 27.88 49.15
C LEU A 361 3.24 28.45 49.39
N LYS A 362 2.21 27.75 48.94
CA LYS A 362 0.80 28.15 49.22
C LYS A 362 0.50 28.11 50.69
N LYS A 363 0.94 27.09 51.42
CA LYS A 363 0.75 26.96 52.86
C LYS A 363 1.48 28.08 53.60
N ASN A 364 2.76 28.35 53.31
CA ASN A 364 3.51 29.43 53.89
C ASN A 364 2.89 30.78 53.54
N GLY A 365 2.44 31.00 52.29
CA GLY A 365 1.74 32.21 51.90
C GLY A 365 0.47 32.47 52.72
N ASN A 366 -0.32 31.41 53.01
CA ASN A 366 -1.52 31.52 53.85
C ASN A 366 -1.15 31.79 55.32
N GLU A 367 -0.09 31.18 55.82
CA GLU A 367 0.44 31.46 57.18
C GLU A 367 0.91 32.90 57.33
N TYR A 368 1.65 33.43 56.33
CA TYR A 368 2.06 34.84 56.30
C TYR A 368 0.86 35.78 56.24
N ARG A 369 -0.15 35.47 55.44
CA ARG A 369 -1.39 36.25 55.37
C ARG A 369 -2.16 36.29 56.69
N ALA A 370 -2.28 35.15 57.35
CA ALA A 370 -2.89 35.07 58.65
C ALA A 370 -2.15 35.86 59.72
N LYS A 371 -0.79 35.76 59.72
CA LYS A 371 0.05 36.57 60.60
C LYS A 371 -0.09 38.07 60.34
N MET A 372 -0.17 38.49 59.08
CA MET A 372 -0.31 39.90 58.69
C MET A 372 -1.74 40.40 59.11
N GLU A 373 -2.77 39.60 58.99
CA GLU A 373 -4.12 39.96 59.49
C GLU A 373 -4.16 40.14 61.03
N VAL A 374 -3.44 39.28 61.75
CA VAL A 374 -3.33 39.39 63.23
C VAL A 374 -2.56 40.67 63.61
N LEU A 375 -1.41 40.92 62.94
CA LEU A 375 -0.62 42.12 63.16
C LEU A 375 -1.37 43.41 62.79
N ALA A 376 -2.18 43.39 61.72
CA ALA A 376 -3.03 44.51 61.35
C ALA A 376 -4.06 44.81 62.43
N LYS A 377 -4.74 43.81 62.99
CA LYS A 377 -5.69 43.95 64.04
C LYS A 377 -5.05 44.43 65.37
N GLN A 378 -3.85 43.94 65.70
CA GLN A 378 -3.07 44.39 66.83
C GLN A 378 -2.69 45.88 66.71
N ASN A 379 -2.18 46.27 65.50
CA ASN A 379 -1.84 47.67 65.24
C ASN A 379 -3.07 48.59 65.34
N GLU A 380 -4.22 48.13 64.85
CA GLU A 380 -5.50 48.83 64.92
C GLU A 380 -5.95 49.03 66.40
N ALA A 381 -5.83 47.98 67.19
CA ALA A 381 -6.14 48.06 68.65
C ALA A 381 -5.16 49.00 69.37
N MET A 382 -3.87 48.92 69.12
CA MET A 382 -2.86 49.82 69.71
C MET A 382 -3.07 51.30 69.33
N MET A 383 -3.46 51.58 68.10
CA MET A 383 -3.79 52.90 67.61
C MET A 383 -5.03 53.49 68.34
N LEU A 384 -6.06 52.70 68.51
CA LEU A 384 -7.22 53.10 69.21
C LEU A 384 -6.96 53.34 70.68
N GLU A 385 -6.14 52.51 71.31
CA GLU A 385 -5.75 52.70 72.74
C GLU A 385 -4.93 53.99 72.87
N HIS A 386 -3.98 54.23 71.99
CA HIS A 386 -3.21 55.45 72.03
C HIS A 386 -4.06 56.71 71.83
N LEU A 387 -5.05 56.66 70.97
CA LEU A 387 -5.94 57.72 70.67
C LEU A 387 -6.88 58.03 71.91
N ILE A 388 -7.32 57.00 72.60
CA ILE A 388 -8.15 57.10 73.76
C ILE A 388 -7.38 57.67 74.98
N VAL A 389 -6.13 57.23 75.18
CA VAL A 389 -5.33 57.60 76.34
C VAL A 389 -4.66 58.96 76.16
N MET A 390 -4.12 59.26 74.96
CA MET A 390 -3.36 60.48 74.73
C MET A 390 -4.15 61.64 74.14
N GLY A 391 -5.29 61.37 73.50
CA GLY A 391 -6.21 62.43 73.03
C GLY A 391 -5.66 63.29 71.92
N ILE A 392 -4.51 62.88 71.29
CA ILE A 392 -3.77 63.64 70.27
C ILE A 392 -3.72 62.85 69.01
N TRP A 393 -4.17 63.47 67.92
CA TRP A 393 -4.01 62.89 66.56
C TRP A 393 -2.76 63.49 65.90
N LEU A 394 -1.79 62.68 65.65
CA LEU A 394 -0.74 63.00 64.65
C LEU A 394 -1.31 62.88 63.21
N PRO A 395 -0.93 63.77 62.29
CA PRO A 395 -1.51 63.77 60.96
C PRO A 395 -1.30 62.42 60.21
N GLU A 396 -0.27 61.66 60.56
CA GLU A 396 0.02 60.39 60.01
C GLU A 396 -0.91 59.27 60.55
N GLU A 397 -1.19 59.32 61.81
CA GLU A 397 -2.12 58.39 62.51
C GLU A 397 -3.56 58.54 61.97
N ARG A 398 -3.96 59.79 61.72
CA ARG A 398 -5.27 60.08 61.12
C ARG A 398 -5.44 59.39 59.74
N ARG A 399 -4.40 59.41 58.85
CA ARG A 399 -4.42 58.78 57.54
C ARG A 399 -4.51 57.23 57.63
N VAL A 400 -3.88 56.66 58.63
CA VAL A 400 -3.92 55.22 58.85
C VAL A 400 -5.28 54.80 59.39
N PHE A 401 -5.83 55.63 60.35
CA PHE A 401 -7.15 55.41 60.87
C PHE A 401 -8.22 55.53 59.80
N GLU A 402 -8.20 56.56 58.95
CA GLU A 402 -9.11 56.72 57.81
C GLU A 402 -9.03 55.54 56.81
N LYS A 403 -7.90 54.81 56.72
CA LYS A 403 -7.79 53.59 55.90
C LYS A 403 -8.31 52.35 56.60
N CYS A 404 -8.27 52.29 57.89
CA CYS A 404 -8.71 51.15 58.71
C CYS A 404 -10.21 51.15 58.93
N PHE A 405 -10.86 52.32 58.92
CA PHE A 405 -12.31 52.49 59.19
C PHE A 405 -13.02 53.04 57.94
N GLU A 406 -13.97 52.30 57.40
CA GLU A 406 -14.72 52.66 56.20
C GLU A 406 -15.49 53.98 56.30
N LYS A 407 -15.87 54.41 57.55
CA LYS A 407 -16.49 55.71 57.85
C LYS A 407 -15.96 56.22 59.17
N VAL A 408 -15.30 57.36 59.16
CA VAL A 408 -14.98 58.09 60.39
C VAL A 408 -16.19 58.90 60.79
N PRO A 409 -16.83 58.60 61.92
CA PRO A 409 -17.99 59.41 62.45
C PRO A 409 -17.50 60.78 62.95
N GLU A 410 -18.31 61.82 62.73
CA GLU A 410 -17.99 63.15 63.21
C GLU A 410 -17.91 63.20 64.79
N PHE A 411 -18.66 62.34 65.45
CA PHE A 411 -18.65 62.14 66.85
C PHE A 411 -18.60 60.66 67.20
N PHE A 412 -17.78 60.33 68.19
CA PHE A 412 -17.73 58.97 68.73
C PHE A 412 -17.78 59.09 70.30
N CYS A 413 -18.38 58.07 70.86
CA CYS A 413 -18.40 57.93 72.32
C CYS A 413 -17.68 56.62 72.66
N VAL A 414 -16.79 56.69 73.61
CA VAL A 414 -16.12 55.51 74.13
C VAL A 414 -16.71 55.15 75.49
N ALA A 415 -17.19 53.96 75.57
CA ALA A 415 -17.65 53.41 76.87
C ALA A 415 -16.56 52.43 77.36
N VAL A 416 -16.03 52.73 78.58
CA VAL A 416 -15.04 51.84 79.20
C VAL A 416 -15.78 51.01 80.26
N VAL A 417 -15.74 49.71 80.10
CA VAL A 417 -16.32 48.77 81.08
C VAL A 417 -15.15 48.12 81.80
N ARG A 418 -15.06 48.45 83.11
CA ARG A 418 -14.09 47.86 84.00
C ARG A 418 -14.70 46.68 84.72
N LEU A 419 -14.14 45.50 84.58
CA LEU A 419 -14.56 44.30 85.28
C LEU A 419 -13.99 44.32 86.68
N GLN A 420 -14.84 44.45 87.63
CA GLN A 420 -14.47 44.42 89.07
C GLN A 420 -14.36 42.97 89.53
N GLN A 421 -13.18 42.40 89.42
CA GLN A 421 -12.95 41.02 89.76
C GLN A 421 -12.45 40.88 91.17
N LYS A 422 -13.20 40.20 91.98
CA LYS A 422 -12.71 39.54 93.20
C LYS A 422 -12.67 38.04 92.90
N GLU A 423 -11.50 37.50 92.77
CA GLU A 423 -11.19 36.07 92.79
C GLU A 423 -11.71 35.19 91.65
N TYR A 424 -11.12 35.23 90.50
CA TYR A 424 -10.86 33.97 89.67
C TYR A 424 -10.05 34.34 88.47
N GLY A 425 -8.87 33.72 88.36
CA GLY A 425 -7.92 34.01 87.29
C GLY A 425 -8.34 33.44 85.92
N ASN A 426 -8.82 34.32 85.11
CA ASN A 426 -8.81 34.30 83.66
C ASN A 426 -9.59 35.46 83.07
N SER A 427 -9.13 36.67 83.29
CA SER A 427 -9.71 37.93 82.82
C SER A 427 -9.93 37.88 81.28
N ASP A 428 -9.03 37.29 80.55
CA ASP A 428 -9.08 37.21 79.07
C ASP A 428 -10.29 36.41 78.54
N ILE A 429 -10.70 35.32 79.21
CA ILE A 429 -11.84 34.49 78.81
C ILE A 429 -13.15 35.21 79.02
N ILE A 430 -13.28 35.93 80.17
CA ILE A 430 -14.47 36.69 80.53
C ILE A 430 -14.63 37.87 79.57
N THR A 431 -13.54 38.55 79.25
CA THR A 431 -13.49 39.67 78.32
C THR A 431 -13.90 39.21 76.90
N LEU A 432 -13.37 38.10 76.46
CA LEU A 432 -13.70 37.53 75.15
C LEU A 432 -15.15 37.08 75.03
N ALA A 433 -15.70 36.47 76.12
CA ALA A 433 -17.10 36.05 76.18
C ALA A 433 -18.05 37.26 76.19
N MET A 434 -17.65 38.35 76.83
CA MET A 434 -18.42 39.59 76.87
C MET A 434 -18.40 40.32 75.51
N VAL A 435 -17.26 40.31 74.78
CA VAL A 435 -17.17 40.86 73.47
C VAL A 435 -18.07 40.06 72.50
N GLU A 436 -18.02 38.73 72.54
CA GLU A 436 -18.90 37.88 71.76
C GLU A 436 -20.39 38.08 72.08
N TYR A 437 -20.71 38.19 73.35
CA TYR A 437 -22.05 38.44 73.81
C TYR A 437 -22.60 39.77 73.26
N LEU A 438 -21.85 40.86 73.41
CA LEU A 438 -22.21 42.17 72.91
C LEU A 438 -22.37 42.21 71.38
N LYS A 439 -21.48 41.62 70.65
CA LYS A 439 -21.57 41.49 69.16
C LYS A 439 -22.82 40.70 68.76
N LYS A 440 -23.16 39.63 69.46
CA LYS A 440 -24.30 38.77 69.17
C LYS A 440 -25.64 39.37 69.48
N HIS A 441 -25.75 40.08 70.65
CA HIS A 441 -27.04 40.56 71.14
C HIS A 441 -27.34 41.99 70.71
N TYR A 442 -26.33 42.73 70.31
CA TYR A 442 -26.51 44.15 69.89
C TYR A 442 -25.81 44.42 68.56
N PRO A 443 -26.17 43.66 67.48
CA PRO A 443 -25.56 43.83 66.21
C PRO A 443 -25.82 45.23 65.66
N GLY A 444 -24.74 45.93 65.25
CA GLY A 444 -24.78 47.26 64.64
C GLY A 444 -24.95 48.43 65.65
N LYS A 445 -25.01 48.22 67.01
CA LYS A 445 -24.98 49.27 67.98
C LYS A 445 -23.58 49.68 68.40
N PHE A 446 -22.61 48.78 68.27
CA PHE A 446 -21.20 49.05 68.53
C PHE A 446 -20.43 48.90 67.28
N THR A 447 -19.64 49.89 66.93
CA THR A 447 -18.85 49.82 65.66
C THR A 447 -17.66 48.89 65.85
N ASN A 448 -16.98 49.00 66.96
CA ASN A 448 -15.83 48.17 67.34
C ASN A 448 -15.82 47.92 68.85
N VAL A 449 -15.37 46.72 69.20
CA VAL A 449 -15.22 46.33 70.63
C VAL A 449 -13.78 45.79 70.77
N TYR A 450 -13.03 46.42 71.62
CA TYR A 450 -11.64 46.08 71.89
C TYR A 450 -11.40 45.78 73.34
N SER A 451 -10.54 44.83 73.65
CA SER A 451 -10.05 44.63 74.99
C SER A 451 -8.70 45.38 75.15
N GLY A 452 -8.57 46.20 76.13
CA GLY A 452 -7.35 46.91 76.46
C GLY A 452 -6.30 46.02 77.13
N LEU A 453 -5.05 46.54 77.24
CA LEU A 453 -3.96 45.86 77.92
C LEU A 453 -4.16 45.75 79.47
N THR A 454 -5.07 46.46 80.04
CA THR A 454 -5.47 46.39 81.42
C THR A 454 -6.88 45.90 81.43
N ASP A 455 -7.32 45.08 82.36
CA ASP A 455 -8.66 44.48 82.54
C ASP A 455 -9.87 45.40 82.24
N GLU A 456 -9.72 46.22 81.19
CA GLU A 456 -10.69 47.20 80.71
C GLU A 456 -11.15 46.85 79.29
N LEU A 457 -12.45 46.89 79.06
CA LEU A 457 -13.09 46.70 77.78
C LEU A 457 -13.50 48.06 77.21
N PHE A 458 -13.01 48.42 76.02
CA PHE A 458 -13.40 49.62 75.29
C PHE A 458 -14.52 49.32 74.29
N LEU A 459 -15.63 50.02 74.40
CA LEU A 459 -16.80 49.83 73.54
C LEU A 459 -17.02 51.03 72.61
#